data_eb3e5b1d5cd615652c3ccead1fdfab9a
#
_entry.id   eb3e5b1d5cd615652c3ccead1fdfab9a
#
_cell.length_a   1.000
_cell.length_b   1.000
_cell.length_c   1.000
_cell.angle_alpha   90.00
_cell.angle_beta   90.00
_cell.angle_gamma   90.00
#
_symmetry.space_group_name_H-M   'P 1'
#
loop_
_entity.id
_entity.type
_entity.pdbx_description
1 polymer ?
#
loop_
_entity_poly.entity_id
_entity_poly.type
_entity_poly.pdbx_seq_one_letter_code
_entity_poly.pdbx_strand_id
1 'polypeptide(L)'
;MKRLNYIATIALSVAFAACQDNNADIPDDTPEELPEWYYTGGELGTTHLNTFNALEQPTESIENKGMYDSFKRGEALFEKPYNANNEGNRHGLGPVYIRTSCLHCHPGYGHGKRMESYNTDDPGNGYLLVVYNKDTEGYVPWLAGMPQGYAVAPFKAPVDPSKVSIAWLPFTDEWGNKFDDGETYELIYPEVTMPKDAIYIYNQDPSYDLGNYGVKLESTIGIYGTGLLDAISDEDITAEWKKQEAEGLMQNGLNTNYFENGEWKSYYANTAQGGDGEKYIRRYTYAMSRGPLQDGAGANAFWNITNATRSDRRFHYLDAAGSYVAASANDPEVQAGFEEYISQVDPDKEYPEWHEGPIADRIKAYLTCKNLPVEVSDQDYTDLMVWHRGLAVPAARNYDDPDVLKGRELFEEIGCAYCHRPSWTTGNDDVRDPANFFTDDDKSFKSGKELPRYPNQKIWPYTDMVQHKLCMVNDIRTGWCRTTPLWGRGLHKKVNGTSTDDRLHDCRARTTMEAIMWHGMPQSDARYTVEEFRKLSKADRDAVVKFLDSI
;
A
#
# COMPACT_ATOMS: atom_id res chain seq x y z
N MET A 1 -17.85 -78.03 -10.66
CA MET A 1 -18.68 -76.88 -10.97
C MET A 1 -18.00 -75.64 -10.38
N LYS A 2 -17.29 -74.93 -11.22
CA LYS A 2 -16.52 -73.74 -10.83
C LYS A 2 -17.44 -72.54 -10.98
N ARG A 3 -17.63 -71.75 -9.89
CA ARG A 3 -18.24 -70.41 -9.96
C ARG A 3 -17.12 -69.37 -9.96
N LEU A 4 -17.04 -68.62 -11.05
CA LEU A 4 -16.20 -67.46 -11.23
C LEU A 4 -16.86 -66.31 -10.50
N ASN A 5 -16.17 -65.71 -9.54
CA ASN A 5 -16.54 -64.43 -8.97
C ASN A 5 -15.86 -63.34 -9.80
N TYR A 6 -16.64 -62.51 -10.50
CA TYR A 6 -16.18 -61.25 -11.07
C TYR A 6 -16.19 -60.19 -9.98
N ILE A 7 -15.01 -59.73 -9.60
CA ILE A 7 -14.84 -58.51 -8.82
C ILE A 7 -14.77 -57.36 -9.83
N ALA A 8 -15.82 -56.57 -9.88
CA ALA A 8 -15.83 -55.33 -10.65
C ALA A 8 -15.04 -54.27 -9.85
N THR A 9 -13.84 -54.00 -10.30
CA THR A 9 -13.05 -52.85 -9.82
C THR A 9 -13.64 -51.60 -10.45
N ILE A 10 -14.42 -50.82 -9.69
CA ILE A 10 -14.81 -49.48 -10.07
C ILE A 10 -13.59 -48.59 -9.83
N ALA A 11 -12.87 -48.32 -10.90
CA ALA A 11 -11.88 -47.24 -10.89
C ALA A 11 -12.65 -45.91 -10.79
N LEU A 12 -12.59 -45.32 -9.63
CA LEU A 12 -13.02 -43.94 -9.43
C LEU A 12 -11.98 -43.03 -10.10
N SER A 13 -12.16 -42.77 -11.39
CA SER A 13 -11.46 -41.67 -12.05
C SER A 13 -12.06 -40.36 -11.52
N VAL A 14 -11.49 -39.84 -10.44
CA VAL A 14 -11.67 -38.45 -10.07
C VAL A 14 -11.03 -37.65 -11.18
N ALA A 15 -11.87 -37.11 -12.04
CA ALA A 15 -11.46 -36.16 -13.03
C ALA A 15 -10.91 -34.90 -12.26
N PHE A 16 -9.61 -34.74 -12.29
CA PHE A 16 -8.97 -33.46 -12.14
C PHE A 16 -9.32 -32.64 -13.39
N ALA A 17 -10.54 -32.16 -13.44
CA ALA A 17 -11.02 -31.24 -14.46
C ALA A 17 -11.49 -29.99 -13.72
N ALA A 18 -10.54 -29.26 -13.18
CA ALA A 18 -10.83 -27.91 -12.70
C ALA A 18 -9.50 -27.20 -12.43
N CYS A 19 -8.81 -26.78 -13.46
CA CYS A 19 -7.82 -25.69 -13.47
C CYS A 19 -7.21 -25.53 -14.88
N GLN A 20 -8.01 -25.67 -15.94
CA GLN A 20 -7.48 -25.50 -17.30
C GLN A 20 -8.28 -24.51 -18.18
N ASP A 21 -9.23 -23.77 -17.66
CA ASP A 21 -10.00 -22.82 -18.46
C ASP A 21 -9.91 -21.35 -17.99
N ASN A 22 -8.80 -20.94 -17.39
CA ASN A 22 -8.59 -19.53 -17.06
C ASN A 22 -7.92 -18.73 -18.20
N ASN A 23 -7.67 -19.32 -19.35
CA ASN A 23 -7.24 -18.65 -20.57
C ASN A 23 -8.41 -18.25 -21.49
N ALA A 24 -9.64 -18.26 -20.96
CA ALA A 24 -10.85 -18.06 -21.79
C ALA A 24 -11.02 -16.65 -22.38
N ASP A 25 -10.17 -15.70 -21.99
CA ASP A 25 -10.24 -14.33 -22.50
C ASP A 25 -9.07 -13.95 -23.42
N ILE A 26 -8.18 -14.88 -23.77
CA ILE A 26 -7.23 -14.66 -24.88
C ILE A 26 -7.98 -15.06 -26.15
N PRO A 27 -8.25 -14.14 -27.09
CA PRO A 27 -8.90 -14.49 -28.35
C PRO A 27 -8.07 -15.57 -29.07
N ASP A 28 -8.74 -16.61 -29.61
CA ASP A 28 -8.12 -17.63 -30.47
C ASP A 28 -7.44 -17.05 -31.74
N ASP A 29 -7.78 -15.79 -32.07
CA ASP A 29 -7.18 -14.98 -33.14
C ASP A 29 -6.16 -13.97 -32.56
N THR A 30 -5.25 -14.40 -31.66
CA THR A 30 -4.15 -13.55 -31.22
C THR A 30 -3.33 -13.10 -32.43
N PRO A 31 -3.10 -11.79 -32.66
CA PRO A 31 -2.21 -11.33 -33.71
C PRO A 31 -0.84 -12.00 -33.55
N GLU A 32 -0.12 -12.25 -34.68
CA GLU A 32 1.23 -12.81 -34.65
C GLU A 32 2.19 -11.99 -33.75
N GLU A 33 1.85 -10.72 -33.46
CA GLU A 33 2.64 -9.83 -32.63
C GLU A 33 1.72 -8.90 -31.81
N LEU A 34 1.66 -9.15 -30.48
CA LEU A 34 0.95 -8.28 -29.54
C LEU A 34 1.68 -6.93 -29.38
N PRO A 35 0.96 -5.81 -29.23
CA PRO A 35 1.63 -4.53 -29.02
C PRO A 35 2.42 -4.53 -27.70
N GLU A 36 3.57 -3.86 -27.65
CA GLU A 36 4.43 -3.82 -26.46
C GLU A 36 3.68 -3.44 -25.18
N TRP A 37 2.75 -2.48 -25.28
CA TRP A 37 1.98 -2.00 -24.12
C TRP A 37 0.94 -3.00 -23.60
N TYR A 38 0.70 -4.10 -24.34
CA TYR A 38 -0.07 -5.23 -23.84
C TYR A 38 0.61 -5.84 -22.62
N TYR A 39 1.92 -5.98 -22.65
CA TYR A 39 2.74 -6.50 -21.56
C TYR A 39 3.03 -5.41 -20.53
N THR A 40 2.01 -5.04 -19.74
CA THR A 40 2.10 -3.92 -18.78
C THR A 40 3.24 -4.05 -17.78
N GLY A 41 3.54 -5.26 -17.31
CA GLY A 41 4.68 -5.59 -16.45
C GLY A 41 5.94 -6.03 -17.19
N GLY A 42 5.99 -5.86 -18.54
CA GLY A 42 7.02 -6.46 -19.37
C GLY A 42 6.85 -7.99 -19.49
N GLU A 43 7.79 -8.64 -20.16
CA GLU A 43 7.74 -10.10 -20.38
C GLU A 43 7.81 -10.88 -19.07
N LEU A 44 8.64 -10.46 -18.12
CA LEU A 44 8.86 -11.18 -16.86
C LEU A 44 7.82 -10.86 -15.77
N GLY A 45 7.03 -9.80 -15.92
CA GLY A 45 6.17 -9.29 -14.85
C GLY A 45 4.68 -9.24 -15.17
N THR A 46 4.26 -9.69 -16.36
CA THR A 46 2.86 -9.62 -16.78
C THR A 46 2.15 -10.95 -16.52
N THR A 47 0.91 -10.88 -16.00
CA THR A 47 -0.02 -12.01 -16.00
C THR A 47 -1.13 -11.79 -17.01
N HIS A 48 -1.54 -12.86 -17.70
CA HIS A 48 -2.65 -12.81 -18.67
C HIS A 48 -4.02 -13.01 -18.02
N LEU A 49 -4.06 -13.26 -16.71
CA LEU A 49 -5.32 -13.39 -15.98
C LEU A 49 -5.99 -12.03 -15.75
N ASN A 50 -7.28 -11.98 -15.98
CA ASN A 50 -8.11 -10.79 -15.76
C ASN A 50 -9.33 -11.08 -14.85
N THR A 51 -9.26 -12.16 -14.06
CA THR A 51 -10.29 -12.64 -13.14
C THR A 51 -10.20 -11.92 -11.78
N PHE A 52 -11.03 -12.31 -10.82
CA PHE A 52 -11.04 -11.74 -9.47
C PHE A 52 -9.71 -11.89 -8.72
N ASN A 53 -8.88 -12.84 -9.13
CA ASN A 53 -7.57 -13.14 -8.53
C ASN A 53 -6.38 -12.68 -9.41
N ALA A 54 -6.60 -11.78 -10.35
CA ALA A 54 -5.56 -11.33 -11.28
C ALA A 54 -4.37 -10.63 -10.60
N LEU A 55 -4.61 -10.00 -9.45
CA LEU A 55 -3.58 -9.25 -8.70
C LEU A 55 -2.76 -10.12 -7.73
N GLU A 56 -3.12 -11.40 -7.58
CA GLU A 56 -2.45 -12.38 -6.71
C GLU A 56 -1.42 -13.24 -7.44
N GLN A 57 -1.30 -13.06 -8.76
CA GLN A 57 -0.54 -13.96 -9.60
C GLN A 57 0.97 -13.78 -9.44
N PRO A 58 1.74 -14.89 -9.46
CA PRO A 58 3.19 -14.81 -9.51
C PRO A 58 3.65 -14.29 -10.88
N THR A 59 4.80 -13.62 -10.88
CA THR A 59 5.51 -13.29 -12.11
C THR A 59 6.21 -14.50 -12.70
N GLU A 60 6.51 -14.46 -14.00
CA GLU A 60 7.33 -15.49 -14.65
C GLU A 60 8.71 -15.66 -13.99
N SER A 61 9.27 -14.57 -13.41
CA SER A 61 10.52 -14.64 -12.67
C SER A 61 10.46 -15.57 -11.46
N ILE A 62 9.29 -15.71 -10.80
CA ILE A 62 9.07 -16.66 -9.69
C ILE A 62 9.14 -18.11 -10.21
N GLU A 63 8.45 -18.40 -11.32
CA GLU A 63 8.40 -19.72 -11.90
C GLU A 63 9.76 -20.16 -12.45
N ASN A 64 10.41 -19.29 -13.22
CA ASN A 64 11.71 -19.57 -13.84
C ASN A 64 12.84 -19.82 -12.84
N LYS A 65 12.73 -19.28 -11.62
CA LYS A 65 13.73 -19.46 -10.56
C LYS A 65 13.34 -20.53 -9.53
N GLY A 66 12.19 -21.19 -9.67
CA GLY A 66 11.73 -22.19 -8.72
C GLY A 66 11.39 -21.63 -7.34
N MET A 67 10.92 -20.37 -7.27
CA MET A 67 10.62 -19.68 -6.02
C MET A 67 9.15 -19.81 -5.58
N TYR A 68 8.35 -20.64 -6.24
CA TYR A 68 6.91 -20.73 -6.02
C TYR A 68 6.54 -21.09 -4.57
N ASP A 69 7.26 -22.02 -3.94
CA ASP A 69 6.99 -22.40 -2.55
C ASP A 69 7.26 -21.24 -1.58
N SER A 70 8.34 -20.48 -1.79
CA SER A 70 8.64 -19.26 -1.02
C SER A 70 7.57 -18.18 -1.25
N PHE A 71 7.14 -17.98 -2.50
CA PHE A 71 6.05 -17.09 -2.86
C PHE A 71 4.76 -17.45 -2.09
N LYS A 72 4.35 -18.70 -2.06
CA LYS A 72 3.14 -19.14 -1.35
C LYS A 72 3.26 -19.02 0.17
N ARG A 73 4.45 -19.19 0.76
CA ARG A 73 4.65 -18.91 2.20
C ARG A 73 4.55 -17.43 2.50
N GLY A 74 5.11 -16.57 1.65
CA GLY A 74 5.00 -15.12 1.78
C GLY A 74 3.57 -14.61 1.64
N GLU A 75 2.81 -15.12 0.67
CA GLU A 75 1.38 -14.87 0.52
C GLU A 75 0.62 -15.22 1.79
N ALA A 76 0.89 -16.41 2.32
CA ALA A 76 0.27 -16.85 3.56
C ALA A 76 0.60 -15.93 4.77
N LEU A 77 1.77 -15.32 4.82
CA LEU A 77 2.11 -14.32 5.84
C LEU A 77 1.35 -13.01 5.67
N PHE A 78 1.16 -12.59 4.44
CA PHE A 78 0.43 -11.37 4.12
C PHE A 78 -1.07 -11.49 4.44
N GLU A 79 -1.68 -12.61 4.09
CA GLU A 79 -3.14 -12.80 4.19
C GLU A 79 -3.64 -13.11 5.59
N LYS A 80 -2.93 -13.99 6.30
CA LYS A 80 -3.43 -14.53 7.57
C LYS A 80 -3.34 -13.52 8.71
N PRO A 81 -4.40 -13.40 9.52
CA PRO A 81 -4.36 -12.54 10.70
C PRO A 81 -3.34 -13.02 11.73
N TYR A 82 -2.60 -12.10 12.28
CA TYR A 82 -1.82 -12.28 13.51
C TYR A 82 -2.75 -12.27 14.73
N ASN A 83 -2.36 -12.97 15.78
CA ASN A 83 -3.10 -13.01 17.02
C ASN A 83 -2.20 -12.65 18.22
N ALA A 84 -2.83 -12.35 19.34
CA ALA A 84 -2.15 -11.99 20.58
C ALA A 84 -1.66 -13.19 21.40
N ASN A 85 -2.02 -14.41 21.00
CA ASN A 85 -1.62 -15.61 21.72
C ASN A 85 -0.19 -16.01 21.32
N ASN A 86 0.61 -16.43 22.30
CA ASN A 86 1.99 -16.88 22.08
C ASN A 86 2.08 -18.28 21.47
N GLU A 87 0.98 -18.84 20.98
CA GLU A 87 0.93 -20.18 20.39
C GLU A 87 0.79 -20.12 18.87
N GLY A 88 1.61 -20.93 18.20
CA GLY A 88 1.58 -21.11 16.74
C GLY A 88 2.40 -20.09 15.96
N ASN A 89 2.43 -20.26 14.65
CA ASN A 89 3.31 -19.51 13.72
C ASN A 89 2.88 -18.05 13.46
N ARG A 90 2.00 -17.46 14.28
CA ARG A 90 1.44 -16.13 14.04
C ARG A 90 1.06 -15.38 15.31
N HIS A 91 1.77 -15.66 16.37
CA HIS A 91 1.78 -14.80 17.54
C HIS A 91 2.54 -13.50 17.19
N GLY A 92 2.33 -12.47 17.96
CA GLY A 92 3.14 -11.26 17.84
C GLY A 92 2.36 -10.05 17.38
N LEU A 93 1.08 -9.92 17.75
CA LEU A 93 0.51 -8.59 17.83
C LEU A 93 1.14 -7.88 19.01
N GLY A 94 1.71 -6.71 18.77
CA GLY A 94 2.19 -5.85 19.84
C GLY A 94 1.06 -5.39 20.78
N PRO A 95 1.36 -4.68 21.88
CA PRO A 95 0.36 -4.23 22.82
C PRO A 95 -0.73 -3.37 22.18
N VAL A 96 -0.39 -2.65 21.12
CA VAL A 96 -1.28 -1.85 20.28
C VAL A 96 -0.91 -2.04 18.81
N TYR A 97 -1.91 -2.03 17.94
CA TYR A 97 -1.71 -2.28 16.51
C TYR A 97 -2.79 -1.59 15.65
N ILE A 98 -2.53 -1.52 14.33
CA ILE A 98 -3.46 -0.91 13.38
C ILE A 98 -4.41 -1.96 12.80
N ARG A 99 -3.86 -3.09 12.36
CA ARG A 99 -4.59 -4.22 11.77
C ARG A 99 -3.90 -5.53 12.13
N THR A 100 -4.65 -6.62 12.09
CA THR A 100 -4.14 -7.97 12.33
C THR A 100 -3.57 -8.63 11.08
N SER A 101 -3.82 -8.10 9.89
CA SER A 101 -3.37 -8.65 8.61
C SER A 101 -3.07 -7.53 7.62
N CYS A 102 -2.10 -7.76 6.74
CA CYS A 102 -1.77 -6.83 5.67
C CYS A 102 -2.90 -6.76 4.62
N LEU A 103 -3.61 -7.88 4.40
CA LEU A 103 -4.76 -7.94 3.48
C LEU A 103 -5.89 -7.00 3.92
N HIS A 104 -6.01 -6.71 5.22
CA HIS A 104 -6.99 -5.75 5.73
C HIS A 104 -6.72 -4.31 5.26
N CYS A 105 -5.47 -3.98 4.97
CA CYS A 105 -5.09 -2.69 4.39
C CYS A 105 -5.06 -2.71 2.85
N HIS A 106 -4.78 -3.87 2.24
CA HIS A 106 -4.66 -4.03 0.79
C HIS A 106 -5.70 -5.03 0.27
N PRO A 107 -7.00 -4.69 0.29
CA PRO A 107 -8.06 -5.61 -0.11
C PRO A 107 -7.86 -6.05 -1.57
N GLY A 108 -7.90 -7.37 -1.79
CA GLY A 108 -7.64 -7.95 -3.11
C GLY A 108 -6.30 -7.55 -3.72
N TYR A 109 -5.27 -7.24 -2.88
CA TYR A 109 -3.94 -6.77 -3.27
C TYR A 109 -3.93 -5.39 -3.95
N GLY A 110 -5.10 -4.79 -4.09
CA GLY A 110 -5.33 -3.48 -4.69
C GLY A 110 -5.20 -2.32 -3.71
N HIS A 111 -5.81 -1.20 -4.09
CA HIS A 111 -6.02 -0.05 -3.22
C HIS A 111 -7.28 -0.23 -2.36
N GLY A 112 -7.49 0.66 -1.39
CA GLY A 112 -8.64 0.62 -0.50
C GLY A 112 -9.99 0.72 -1.22
N LYS A 113 -11.04 0.39 -0.50
CA LYS A 113 -12.44 0.48 -0.95
C LYS A 113 -13.10 1.67 -0.29
N ARG A 114 -13.95 2.40 -1.01
CA ARG A 114 -14.75 3.47 -0.41
C ARG A 114 -15.76 2.89 0.58
N MET A 115 -15.75 3.43 1.79
CA MET A 115 -16.64 3.04 2.87
C MET A 115 -17.42 4.25 3.38
N GLU A 116 -18.65 4.03 3.83
CA GLU A 116 -19.51 5.08 4.38
C GLU A 116 -19.09 5.49 5.80
N SER A 117 -18.35 4.63 6.51
CA SER A 117 -17.86 4.90 7.85
C SER A 117 -16.43 4.39 8.02
N TYR A 118 -15.70 5.02 8.93
CA TYR A 118 -14.42 4.50 9.40
C TYR A 118 -14.68 3.32 10.34
N ASN A 119 -14.77 2.14 9.76
CA ASN A 119 -15.03 0.92 10.53
C ASN A 119 -13.79 0.04 10.51
N THR A 120 -13.13 -0.07 11.65
CA THR A 120 -11.91 -0.87 11.78
C THR A 120 -12.22 -2.35 12.00
N ASP A 121 -13.47 -2.72 12.28
CA ASP A 121 -13.92 -4.12 12.37
C ASP A 121 -14.22 -4.71 11.00
N ASP A 122 -14.32 -3.87 9.95
CA ASP A 122 -14.39 -4.33 8.58
C ASP A 122 -12.98 -4.60 8.04
N PRO A 123 -12.55 -5.86 7.99
CA PRO A 123 -11.28 -6.20 7.38
C PRO A 123 -11.35 -5.88 5.90
N GLY A 124 -10.37 -5.16 5.38
CA GLY A 124 -10.27 -4.90 3.96
C GLY A 124 -10.97 -3.64 3.47
N ASN A 125 -11.12 -2.61 4.30
CA ASN A 125 -11.47 -1.28 3.82
C ASN A 125 -10.26 -0.54 3.23
N GLY A 126 -9.03 -0.87 3.64
CA GLY A 126 -7.80 -0.26 3.13
C GLY A 126 -7.56 1.17 3.56
N TYR A 127 -8.35 1.71 4.49
CA TYR A 127 -8.17 3.09 4.95
C TYR A 127 -7.10 3.22 6.02
N LEU A 128 -6.36 4.31 5.91
CA LEU A 128 -5.43 4.82 6.89
C LEU A 128 -5.91 6.20 7.37
N LEU A 129 -5.94 6.37 8.67
CA LEU A 129 -6.16 7.68 9.27
C LEU A 129 -4.83 8.41 9.37
N VAL A 130 -4.76 9.63 8.88
CA VAL A 130 -3.57 10.48 9.02
C VAL A 130 -3.88 11.60 9.97
N VAL A 131 -3.21 11.59 11.12
CA VAL A 131 -3.28 12.67 12.12
C VAL A 131 -2.03 13.52 12.02
N TYR A 132 -2.21 14.83 11.89
CA TYR A 132 -1.13 15.75 11.61
C TYR A 132 -1.31 17.08 12.34
N ASN A 133 -0.24 17.83 12.49
CA ASN A 133 -0.29 19.20 12.98
C ASN A 133 -0.59 20.14 11.80
N LYS A 134 -1.66 20.92 11.90
CA LYS A 134 -2.13 21.81 10.82
C LYS A 134 -1.16 22.95 10.51
N ASP A 135 -0.33 23.34 11.49
CA ASP A 135 0.59 24.48 11.35
C ASP A 135 1.89 24.06 10.64
N THR A 136 2.31 22.79 10.79
CA THR A 136 3.58 22.28 10.27
C THR A 136 3.42 21.21 9.19
N GLU A 137 2.18 20.74 8.94
CA GLU A 137 1.87 19.58 8.10
C GLU A 137 2.59 18.28 8.50
N GLY A 138 3.36 18.31 9.59
CA GLY A 138 4.05 17.17 10.16
C GLY A 138 3.13 16.24 10.97
N TYR A 139 3.62 15.06 11.33
CA TYR A 139 2.90 14.20 12.27
C TYR A 139 2.88 14.83 13.67
N VAL A 140 1.83 14.52 14.43
CA VAL A 140 1.78 14.92 15.85
C VAL A 140 2.69 14.01 16.68
N PRO A 141 3.43 14.56 17.69
CA PRO A 141 4.43 13.77 18.43
C PRO A 141 3.82 12.79 19.43
N TRP A 142 2.57 12.98 19.82
CA TRP A 142 1.85 12.20 20.83
C TRP A 142 1.12 10.97 20.26
N LEU A 143 1.27 10.69 18.96
CA LEU A 143 0.68 9.54 18.29
C LEU A 143 1.71 8.94 17.33
N ALA A 144 1.68 7.62 17.18
CA ALA A 144 2.44 6.96 16.12
C ALA A 144 2.00 7.49 14.74
N GLY A 145 2.88 7.53 13.76
CA GLY A 145 2.61 8.12 12.44
C GLY A 145 1.37 7.55 11.72
N MET A 146 0.99 6.30 12.05
CA MET A 146 -0.31 5.72 11.72
C MET A 146 -1.03 5.40 13.03
N PRO A 147 -2.24 5.94 13.26
CA PRO A 147 -3.00 5.71 14.48
C PRO A 147 -3.36 4.24 14.69
N GLN A 148 -3.03 3.71 15.85
CA GLN A 148 -3.37 2.37 16.27
C GLN A 148 -4.76 2.39 16.92
N GLY A 149 -5.71 1.67 16.30
CA GLY A 149 -7.10 1.58 16.74
C GLY A 149 -7.43 0.34 17.54
N TYR A 150 -6.45 -0.54 17.77
CA TYR A 150 -6.64 -1.78 18.51
C TYR A 150 -5.56 -1.97 19.58
N ALA A 151 -5.89 -2.78 20.57
CA ALA A 151 -4.97 -3.16 21.64
C ALA A 151 -5.20 -4.61 22.08
N VAL A 152 -4.17 -5.21 22.64
CA VAL A 152 -4.24 -6.45 23.39
C VAL A 152 -4.47 -6.10 24.87
N ALA A 153 -5.51 -6.66 25.49
CA ALA A 153 -5.77 -6.41 26.91
C ALA A 153 -4.54 -6.80 27.75
N PRO A 154 -4.18 -6.02 28.77
CA PRO A 154 -4.93 -4.91 29.39
C PRO A 154 -4.70 -3.54 28.75
N PHE A 155 -3.88 -3.44 27.71
CA PHE A 155 -3.60 -2.16 27.04
C PHE A 155 -4.84 -1.58 26.37
N LYS A 156 -4.82 -0.27 26.14
CA LYS A 156 -5.89 0.48 25.47
C LYS A 156 -5.39 1.00 24.13
N ALA A 157 -6.26 1.01 23.14
CA ALA A 157 -5.90 1.58 21.83
C ALA A 157 -5.62 3.08 21.96
N PRO A 158 -4.56 3.61 21.30
CA PRO A 158 -4.27 5.04 21.27
C PRO A 158 -5.41 5.89 20.73
N VAL A 159 -6.19 5.35 19.76
CA VAL A 159 -7.39 5.99 19.20
C VAL A 159 -8.55 5.00 19.24
N ASP A 160 -9.71 5.44 19.70
CA ASP A 160 -10.96 4.70 19.62
C ASP A 160 -11.58 4.90 18.22
N PRO A 161 -11.51 3.91 17.31
CA PRO A 161 -11.99 4.05 15.95
C PRO A 161 -13.51 4.18 15.87
N SER A 162 -14.26 3.72 16.88
CA SER A 162 -15.73 3.84 16.91
C SER A 162 -16.23 5.27 17.01
N LYS A 163 -15.36 6.19 17.45
CA LYS A 163 -15.62 7.63 17.53
C LYS A 163 -15.13 8.41 16.32
N VAL A 164 -14.47 7.77 15.36
CA VAL A 164 -14.05 8.40 14.11
C VAL A 164 -15.18 8.31 13.12
N SER A 165 -15.57 9.43 12.53
CA SER A 165 -16.64 9.48 11.53
C SER A 165 -16.12 10.01 10.19
N ILE A 166 -16.71 9.50 9.11
CA ILE A 166 -16.51 9.97 7.74
C ILE A 166 -17.85 10.52 7.25
N ALA A 167 -17.83 11.72 6.67
CA ALA A 167 -18.95 12.29 5.95
C ALA A 167 -18.55 12.49 4.49
N TRP A 168 -19.27 11.88 3.56
CA TRP A 168 -19.09 12.09 2.12
C TRP A 168 -19.93 13.28 1.67
N LEU A 169 -19.27 14.39 1.37
CA LEU A 169 -19.92 15.64 1.02
C LEU A 169 -19.90 15.85 -0.50
N PRO A 170 -21.00 16.38 -1.10
CA PRO A 170 -21.01 16.73 -2.50
C PRO A 170 -20.11 17.94 -2.76
N PHE A 171 -19.46 17.94 -3.92
CA PHE A 171 -18.66 19.05 -4.41
C PHE A 171 -19.15 19.50 -5.79
N THR A 172 -19.24 20.80 -5.99
CA THR A 172 -19.54 21.38 -7.30
C THR A 172 -18.32 22.19 -7.74
N ASP A 173 -17.73 21.79 -8.86
CA ASP A 173 -16.60 22.48 -9.46
C ASP A 173 -17.04 23.78 -10.15
N GLU A 174 -16.09 24.55 -10.67
CA GLU A 174 -16.38 25.82 -11.35
C GLU A 174 -17.15 25.66 -12.67
N TRP A 175 -17.22 24.46 -13.22
CA TRP A 175 -18.02 24.12 -14.42
C TRP A 175 -19.43 23.63 -14.08
N GLY A 176 -19.78 23.62 -12.78
CA GLY A 176 -21.10 23.16 -12.32
C GLY A 176 -21.33 21.68 -12.53
N ASN A 177 -20.26 20.87 -12.50
CA ASN A 177 -20.28 19.42 -12.72
C ASN A 177 -20.93 19.03 -14.06
N LYS A 178 -20.62 19.78 -15.12
CA LYS A 178 -21.25 19.61 -16.42
C LYS A 178 -20.29 19.88 -17.56
N PHE A 179 -20.36 19.07 -18.63
CA PHE A 179 -19.71 19.32 -19.91
C PHE A 179 -20.53 20.27 -20.79
N ASP A 180 -19.89 20.87 -21.79
CA ASP A 180 -20.54 21.81 -22.72
C ASP A 180 -21.66 21.18 -23.56
N ASP A 181 -21.57 19.87 -23.83
CA ASP A 181 -22.60 19.09 -24.53
C ASP A 181 -23.78 18.68 -23.63
N GLY A 182 -23.72 19.00 -22.34
CA GLY A 182 -24.82 18.76 -21.39
C GLY A 182 -24.67 17.48 -20.56
N GLU A 183 -23.67 16.63 -20.81
CA GLU A 183 -23.36 15.50 -19.93
C GLU A 183 -22.96 16.00 -18.54
N THR A 184 -23.41 15.31 -17.49
CA THR A 184 -23.13 15.69 -16.10
C THR A 184 -22.34 14.61 -15.40
N TYR A 185 -21.58 15.01 -14.36
CA TYR A 185 -20.89 14.13 -13.44
C TYR A 185 -21.10 14.60 -12.01
N GLU A 186 -20.81 13.74 -11.05
CA GLU A 186 -20.91 14.07 -9.64
C GLU A 186 -19.52 13.99 -9.00
N LEU A 187 -19.24 14.87 -8.07
CA LEU A 187 -18.01 14.85 -7.27
C LEU A 187 -18.37 14.81 -5.79
N ILE A 188 -17.67 13.97 -5.04
CA ILE A 188 -17.80 13.88 -3.58
C ILE A 188 -16.40 13.84 -2.95
N TYR A 189 -16.30 14.28 -1.70
CA TYR A 189 -15.07 14.21 -0.93
C TYR A 189 -15.34 13.82 0.52
N PRO A 190 -14.38 13.16 1.23
CA PRO A 190 -14.57 12.81 2.62
C PRO A 190 -14.19 13.97 3.54
N GLU A 191 -15.01 14.22 4.57
CA GLU A 191 -14.62 14.90 5.78
C GLU A 191 -14.54 13.91 6.94
N VAL A 192 -13.40 13.92 7.63
CA VAL A 192 -13.13 13.01 8.74
C VAL A 192 -13.11 13.80 10.04
N THR A 193 -13.82 13.29 11.03
CA THR A 193 -13.83 13.86 12.37
C THR A 193 -13.31 12.83 13.36
N MET A 194 -12.32 13.22 14.15
CA MET A 194 -11.80 12.48 15.30
C MET A 194 -11.85 13.42 16.52
N PRO A 195 -12.86 13.29 17.39
CA PRO A 195 -13.00 14.15 18.57
C PRO A 195 -11.91 13.82 19.60
N LYS A 196 -11.63 14.77 20.52
CA LYS A 196 -10.59 14.59 21.53
C LYS A 196 -10.80 13.38 22.42
N ASP A 197 -12.05 13.05 22.74
CA ASP A 197 -12.42 11.89 23.55
C ASP A 197 -12.25 10.53 22.82
N ALA A 198 -11.90 10.53 21.51
CA ALA A 198 -11.41 9.36 20.83
C ALA A 198 -9.93 9.05 21.17
N ILE A 199 -9.21 9.97 21.79
CA ILE A 199 -7.76 9.90 22.00
C ILE A 199 -7.47 9.44 23.43
N TYR A 200 -6.81 8.30 23.59
CA TYR A 200 -6.57 7.64 24.87
C TYR A 200 -5.82 8.54 25.87
N ILE A 201 -4.71 9.16 25.45
CA ILE A 201 -3.91 10.02 26.35
C ILE A 201 -4.72 11.21 26.88
N TYR A 202 -5.62 11.77 26.07
CA TYR A 202 -6.51 12.85 26.47
C TYR A 202 -7.57 12.37 27.48
N ASN A 203 -8.06 11.14 27.33
CA ASN A 203 -9.00 10.56 28.29
C ASN A 203 -8.34 10.29 29.66
N GLN A 204 -7.05 9.97 29.67
CA GLN A 204 -6.26 9.81 30.90
C GLN A 204 -5.92 11.16 31.55
N ASP A 205 -5.63 12.17 30.77
CA ASP A 205 -5.35 13.53 31.21
C ASP A 205 -5.99 14.56 30.26
N PRO A 206 -7.20 15.07 30.59
CA PRO A 206 -7.88 16.09 29.77
C PRO A 206 -7.14 17.43 29.68
N SER A 207 -6.09 17.66 30.49
CA SER A 207 -5.21 18.82 30.39
C SER A 207 -4.08 18.65 29.37
N TYR A 208 -3.92 17.43 28.80
CA TYR A 208 -2.90 17.14 27.80
C TYR A 208 -3.10 18.02 26.55
N ASP A 209 -2.06 18.75 26.16
CA ASP A 209 -2.11 19.62 24.99
C ASP A 209 -1.92 18.80 23.71
N LEU A 210 -3.00 18.58 23.00
CA LEU A 210 -2.99 17.90 21.69
C LEU A 210 -2.53 18.82 20.54
N GLY A 211 -2.37 20.12 20.77
CA GLY A 211 -2.03 21.12 19.75
C GLY A 211 -3.14 21.30 18.69
N ASN A 212 -2.79 21.96 17.61
CA ASN A 212 -3.69 22.19 16.46
C ASN A 212 -3.66 20.98 15.50
N TYR A 213 -4.25 19.85 15.91
CA TYR A 213 -4.26 18.67 15.06
C TYR A 213 -5.37 18.69 14.00
N GLY A 214 -5.09 18.03 12.89
CA GLY A 214 -6.03 17.72 11.83
C GLY A 214 -6.06 16.23 11.55
N VAL A 215 -7.11 15.79 10.88
CA VAL A 215 -7.31 14.39 10.51
C VAL A 215 -7.70 14.31 9.04
N LYS A 216 -7.10 13.37 8.32
CA LYS A 216 -7.44 13.06 6.94
C LYS A 216 -7.54 11.56 6.73
N LEU A 217 -8.30 11.19 5.71
CA LEU A 217 -8.41 9.82 5.25
C LEU A 217 -7.45 9.61 4.09
N GLU A 218 -6.64 8.57 4.17
CA GLU A 218 -5.85 8.09 3.04
C GLU A 218 -6.15 6.60 2.80
N SER A 219 -6.14 6.21 1.55
CA SER A 219 -6.25 4.81 1.13
C SER A 219 -4.85 4.22 0.95
N THR A 220 -4.74 2.91 1.05
CA THR A 220 -3.55 2.20 0.62
C THR A 220 -3.44 2.15 -0.90
N ILE A 221 -2.24 1.96 -1.41
CA ILE A 221 -1.98 1.71 -2.83
C ILE A 221 -2.07 0.21 -3.14
N GLY A 222 -2.24 -0.15 -4.43
CA GLY A 222 -2.02 -1.52 -4.89
C GLY A 222 -0.57 -1.95 -4.69
N ILE A 223 -0.36 -3.22 -4.33
CA ILE A 223 0.96 -3.79 -4.04
C ILE A 223 1.49 -4.70 -5.16
N TYR A 224 0.66 -5.05 -6.12
CA TYR A 224 1.09 -5.76 -7.34
C TYR A 224 1.99 -4.87 -8.20
N GLY A 225 2.95 -5.47 -8.88
CA GLY A 225 3.92 -4.77 -9.71
C GLY A 225 4.93 -3.90 -8.97
N THR A 226 4.91 -3.85 -7.63
CA THR A 226 5.84 -3.03 -6.85
C THR A 226 7.29 -3.47 -7.02
N GLY A 227 7.55 -4.76 -7.23
CA GLY A 227 8.89 -5.26 -7.56
C GLY A 227 9.42 -4.74 -8.89
N LEU A 228 8.55 -4.52 -9.87
CA LEU A 228 8.89 -3.91 -11.17
C LEU A 228 9.23 -2.43 -11.02
N LEU A 229 8.48 -1.70 -10.18
CA LEU A 229 8.79 -0.31 -9.86
C LEU A 229 10.10 -0.18 -9.06
N ASP A 230 10.42 -1.16 -8.21
CA ASP A 230 11.68 -1.20 -7.47
C ASP A 230 12.89 -1.44 -8.39
N ALA A 231 12.66 -2.10 -9.54
CA ALA A 231 13.65 -2.37 -10.57
C ALA A 231 13.98 -1.15 -11.46
N ILE A 232 13.20 -0.06 -11.42
CA ILE A 232 13.57 1.20 -12.06
C ILE A 232 14.75 1.80 -11.30
N SER A 233 15.79 2.22 -11.99
CA SER A 233 16.99 2.76 -11.34
C SER A 233 16.73 4.09 -10.62
N ASP A 234 17.48 4.36 -9.55
CA ASP A 234 17.43 5.66 -8.85
C ASP A 234 17.88 6.80 -9.77
N GLU A 235 18.79 6.50 -10.71
CA GLU A 235 19.28 7.42 -11.72
C GLU A 235 18.18 7.83 -12.70
N ASP A 236 17.38 6.87 -13.18
CA ASP A 236 16.30 7.15 -14.14
C ASP A 236 15.16 7.94 -13.48
N ILE A 237 14.80 7.61 -12.25
CA ILE A 237 13.82 8.39 -11.48
C ILE A 237 14.35 9.80 -11.24
N THR A 238 15.63 9.94 -10.87
CA THR A 238 16.27 11.25 -10.67
C THR A 238 16.30 12.06 -11.96
N ALA A 239 16.56 11.40 -13.11
CA ALA A 239 16.54 12.04 -14.41
C ALA A 239 15.15 12.60 -14.77
N GLU A 240 14.07 11.86 -14.44
CA GLU A 240 12.70 12.36 -14.66
C GLU A 240 12.40 13.59 -13.81
N TRP A 241 12.78 13.58 -12.52
CA TRP A 241 12.62 14.76 -11.65
C TRP A 241 13.38 15.98 -12.18
N LYS A 242 14.64 15.80 -12.64
CA LYS A 242 15.45 16.87 -13.27
C LYS A 242 14.81 17.40 -14.53
N LYS A 243 14.28 16.51 -15.36
CA LYS A 243 13.60 16.87 -16.60
C LYS A 243 12.40 17.78 -16.31
N GLN A 244 11.52 17.36 -15.39
CA GLN A 244 10.33 18.14 -15.05
C GLN A 244 10.67 19.48 -14.37
N GLU A 245 11.72 19.52 -13.52
CA GLU A 245 12.23 20.77 -12.96
C GLU A 245 12.71 21.75 -14.07
N ALA A 246 13.45 21.23 -15.05
CA ALA A 246 13.98 22.04 -16.15
C ALA A 246 12.89 22.52 -17.13
N GLU A 247 11.89 21.70 -17.39
CA GLU A 247 10.77 22.04 -18.27
C GLU A 247 9.84 23.09 -17.62
N GLY A 248 9.67 23.06 -16.31
CA GLY A 248 8.90 24.05 -15.55
C GLY A 248 7.43 24.15 -15.97
N LEU A 249 6.83 23.05 -16.45
CA LEU A 249 5.46 23.04 -16.97
C LEU A 249 4.40 22.93 -15.86
N MET A 250 4.78 22.46 -14.67
CA MET A 250 3.87 22.31 -13.55
C MET A 250 3.55 23.66 -12.91
N GLN A 251 2.26 23.93 -12.70
CA GLN A 251 1.79 25.20 -12.10
C GLN A 251 2.36 25.41 -10.70
N ASN A 252 2.52 24.34 -9.91
CA ASN A 252 3.07 24.39 -8.56
C ASN A 252 4.58 24.09 -8.51
N GLY A 253 5.23 23.84 -9.65
CA GLY A 253 6.59 23.35 -9.71
C GLY A 253 6.75 21.93 -9.16
N LEU A 254 7.92 21.63 -8.60
CA LEU A 254 8.16 20.39 -7.87
C LEU A 254 8.16 20.63 -6.36
N ASN A 255 7.96 19.54 -5.61
CA ASN A 255 8.04 19.59 -4.14
C ASN A 255 9.48 19.86 -3.68
N THR A 256 9.80 21.13 -3.37
CA THR A 256 11.15 21.56 -2.95
C THR A 256 11.61 20.94 -1.63
N ASN A 257 10.69 20.39 -0.82
CA ASN A 257 11.06 19.59 0.34
C ASN A 257 11.64 18.23 -0.03
N TYR A 258 11.42 17.78 -1.26
CA TYR A 258 11.90 16.49 -1.77
C TYR A 258 13.04 16.65 -2.78
N PHE A 259 12.91 17.60 -3.69
CA PHE A 259 13.86 17.80 -4.78
C PHE A 259 13.96 19.27 -5.16
N GLU A 260 15.16 19.78 -5.31
CA GLU A 260 15.42 21.18 -5.69
C GLU A 260 16.83 21.35 -6.28
N ASN A 261 16.94 22.14 -7.34
CA ASN A 261 18.20 22.42 -8.05
C ASN A 261 18.93 21.14 -8.51
N GLY A 262 18.18 20.17 -9.00
CA GLY A 262 18.72 18.91 -9.50
C GLY A 262 19.16 17.91 -8.43
N GLU A 263 18.82 18.13 -7.15
CA GLU A 263 19.26 17.32 -6.01
C GLU A 263 18.11 16.91 -5.08
N TRP A 264 18.18 15.69 -4.57
CA TRP A 264 17.27 15.22 -3.53
C TRP A 264 17.55 15.91 -2.19
N LYS A 265 16.50 16.41 -1.55
CA LYS A 265 16.51 17.01 -0.21
C LYS A 265 15.97 16.06 0.86
N SER A 266 15.10 15.12 0.48
CA SER A 266 14.47 14.17 1.39
C SER A 266 14.71 12.75 0.95
N TYR A 267 15.24 11.96 1.87
CA TYR A 267 15.53 10.54 1.68
C TYR A 267 14.73 9.69 2.67
N TYR A 268 14.51 8.44 2.31
CA TYR A 268 14.13 7.41 3.26
C TYR A 268 15.40 6.87 3.91
N ALA A 269 15.48 6.92 5.23
CA ALA A 269 16.59 6.30 5.96
C ALA A 269 16.21 4.87 6.37
N ASN A 270 17.15 3.95 6.27
CA ASN A 270 17.01 2.62 6.83
C ASN A 270 16.81 2.74 8.36
N THR A 271 15.71 2.18 8.88
CA THR A 271 15.32 2.23 10.29
C THR A 271 15.61 0.94 11.04
N ALA A 272 16.24 -0.04 10.41
CA ALA A 272 16.64 -1.30 11.03
C ALA A 272 17.64 -1.05 12.17
N GLN A 273 17.53 -1.81 13.26
CA GLN A 273 18.53 -1.80 14.33
C GLN A 273 19.85 -2.37 13.80
N GLY A 274 20.94 -1.66 14.03
CA GLY A 274 22.25 -2.06 13.51
C GLY A 274 22.42 -1.88 12.00
N GLY A 275 21.45 -1.28 11.31
CA GLY A 275 21.57 -0.89 9.91
C GLY A 275 22.65 0.17 9.71
N ASP A 276 23.14 0.28 8.48
CA ASP A 276 24.21 1.19 8.09
C ASP A 276 23.79 2.67 8.01
N GLY A 277 22.49 2.96 8.15
CA GLY A 277 21.92 4.30 8.00
C GLY A 277 21.88 4.79 6.55
N GLU A 278 22.00 3.89 5.59
CA GLU A 278 21.93 4.19 4.17
C GLU A 278 20.63 4.95 3.82
N LYS A 279 20.74 5.89 2.91
CA LYS A 279 19.64 6.73 2.46
C LYS A 279 19.21 6.31 1.06
N TYR A 280 17.91 6.21 0.88
CA TYR A 280 17.27 5.79 -0.37
C TYR A 280 16.34 6.89 -0.88
N ILE A 281 16.23 7.05 -2.18
CA ILE A 281 15.18 7.89 -2.74
C ILE A 281 13.81 7.30 -2.41
N ARG A 282 12.84 8.18 -2.20
CA ARG A 282 11.48 7.77 -1.89
C ARG A 282 10.73 7.43 -3.16
N ARG A 283 9.89 6.40 -3.14
CA ARG A 283 9.16 5.96 -4.33
C ARG A 283 7.78 5.34 -4.09
N TYR A 284 7.38 5.08 -2.82
CA TYR A 284 6.12 4.40 -2.50
C TYR A 284 5.20 5.26 -1.64
N THR A 285 3.91 4.87 -1.61
CA THR A 285 2.76 5.57 -1.04
C THR A 285 2.33 6.81 -1.82
N TYR A 286 1.11 7.29 -1.59
CA TYR A 286 0.65 8.55 -2.18
C TYR A 286 1.49 9.75 -1.73
N ALA A 287 1.80 9.81 -0.44
CA ALA A 287 2.66 10.85 0.12
C ALA A 287 4.16 10.65 -0.16
N MET A 288 4.53 9.62 -0.92
CA MET A 288 5.93 9.28 -1.21
C MET A 288 6.79 9.16 0.05
N SER A 289 6.22 8.53 1.08
CA SER A 289 6.84 8.44 2.41
C SER A 289 7.78 7.25 2.59
N ARG A 290 7.83 6.32 1.62
CA ARG A 290 8.57 5.05 1.72
C ARG A 290 9.67 4.96 0.66
N GLY A 291 10.77 4.26 1.05
CA GLY A 291 11.95 4.00 0.22
C GLY A 291 11.91 2.63 -0.44
N PRO A 292 13.00 1.83 -0.40
CA PRO A 292 13.08 0.57 -1.11
C PRO A 292 12.04 -0.43 -0.61
N LEU A 293 11.65 -1.36 -1.48
CA LEU A 293 10.60 -2.33 -1.18
C LEU A 293 10.96 -3.21 0.02
N GLN A 294 12.22 -3.59 0.13
CA GLN A 294 12.71 -4.51 1.16
C GLN A 294 12.64 -3.94 2.58
N ASP A 295 12.71 -2.63 2.76
CA ASP A 295 12.52 -2.01 4.08
C ASP A 295 11.24 -1.16 4.14
N GLY A 296 11.18 -0.09 3.39
CA GLY A 296 10.15 0.93 3.53
C GLY A 296 8.73 0.43 3.33
N ALA A 297 8.47 -0.25 2.21
CA ALA A 297 7.15 -0.76 1.86
C ALA A 297 6.90 -2.17 2.43
N GLY A 298 7.94 -2.97 2.62
CA GLY A 298 7.84 -4.32 3.18
C GLY A 298 7.96 -4.34 4.70
N ALA A 299 9.20 -4.45 5.19
CA ALA A 299 9.50 -4.67 6.60
C ALA A 299 8.98 -3.60 7.55
N ASN A 300 9.19 -2.33 7.19
CA ASN A 300 8.75 -1.22 8.03
C ASN A 300 7.21 -1.14 8.09
N ALA A 301 6.53 -1.32 6.96
CA ALA A 301 5.07 -1.31 6.93
C ALA A 301 4.49 -2.47 7.75
N PHE A 302 5.05 -3.66 7.63
CA PHE A 302 4.64 -4.81 8.43
C PHE A 302 4.73 -4.53 9.94
N TRP A 303 5.88 -4.05 10.43
CA TRP A 303 6.08 -3.69 11.83
C TRP A 303 5.12 -2.57 12.28
N ASN A 304 4.90 -1.53 11.45
CA ASN A 304 3.98 -0.44 11.79
C ASN A 304 2.52 -0.91 11.93
N ILE A 305 2.11 -1.91 11.15
CA ILE A 305 0.69 -2.35 11.09
C ILE A 305 0.37 -3.33 12.22
N THR A 306 1.18 -4.37 12.40
CA THR A 306 0.92 -5.44 13.38
C THR A 306 1.65 -5.20 14.70
N ASN A 307 2.68 -4.37 14.69
CA ASN A 307 3.60 -4.14 15.79
C ASN A 307 4.38 -5.41 16.21
N ALA A 308 4.44 -6.40 15.31
CA ALA A 308 5.22 -7.62 15.50
C ALA A 308 6.72 -7.34 15.34
N THR A 309 7.53 -7.95 16.19
CA THR A 309 8.97 -7.74 16.23
C THR A 309 9.71 -8.67 15.27
N ARG A 310 10.88 -8.22 14.82
CA ARG A 310 11.82 -8.96 14.00
C ARG A 310 13.26 -8.69 14.46
N SER A 311 14.20 -9.44 13.93
CA SER A 311 15.63 -9.29 14.27
C SER A 311 16.15 -7.85 14.14
N ASP A 312 15.66 -7.10 13.15
CA ASP A 312 16.03 -5.71 12.85
C ASP A 312 15.12 -4.66 13.50
N ARG A 313 14.03 -5.06 14.18
CA ARG A 313 13.07 -4.19 14.87
C ARG A 313 12.54 -4.85 16.13
N ARG A 314 13.39 -4.93 17.15
CA ARG A 314 13.09 -5.59 18.43
C ARG A 314 12.53 -4.61 19.45
N PHE A 315 11.57 -3.77 19.02
CA PHE A 315 10.89 -2.78 19.86
C PHE A 315 9.49 -2.46 19.32
N HIS A 316 8.61 -2.00 20.21
CA HIS A 316 7.25 -1.62 19.80
C HIS A 316 7.22 -0.32 19.02
N TYR A 317 6.32 -0.26 18.03
CA TYR A 317 5.98 0.95 17.30
C TYR A 317 5.00 1.78 18.15
N LEU A 318 5.49 2.83 18.79
CA LEU A 318 4.74 3.74 19.66
C LEU A 318 5.06 5.20 19.31
N ASP A 319 4.37 6.14 19.97
CA ASP A 319 4.58 7.56 19.76
C ASP A 319 5.99 8.02 20.21
N ALA A 320 6.53 8.99 19.47
CA ALA A 320 7.88 9.50 19.72
C ALA A 320 7.99 10.32 21.03
N ALA A 321 6.88 10.91 21.49
CA ALA A 321 6.86 11.69 22.72
C ALA A 321 6.82 10.82 24.00
N GLY A 322 6.52 9.52 23.88
CA GLY A 322 6.35 8.62 25.02
C GLY A 322 5.08 8.87 25.82
N SER A 323 4.12 9.61 25.25
CA SER A 323 2.86 9.98 25.89
C SER A 323 2.00 8.75 26.17
N TYR A 324 1.95 7.82 25.23
CA TYR A 324 1.24 6.55 25.39
C TYR A 324 1.82 5.70 26.51
N VAL A 325 3.15 5.60 26.57
CA VAL A 325 3.85 4.87 27.64
C VAL A 325 3.52 5.45 29.00
N ALA A 326 3.56 6.76 29.14
CA ALA A 326 3.24 7.45 30.39
C ALA A 326 1.77 7.23 30.81
N ALA A 327 0.84 7.35 29.87
CA ALA A 327 -0.57 7.13 30.11
C ALA A 327 -0.86 5.68 30.53
N SER A 328 -0.33 4.70 29.80
CA SER A 328 -0.52 3.27 30.09
C SER A 328 0.06 2.85 31.44
N ALA A 329 1.23 3.37 31.80
CA ALA A 329 1.87 3.06 33.08
C ALA A 329 1.08 3.58 34.30
N ASN A 330 0.29 4.64 34.11
CA ASN A 330 -0.52 5.24 35.16
C ASN A 330 -2.01 4.81 35.10
N ASP A 331 -2.44 4.04 34.13
CA ASP A 331 -3.80 3.56 33.98
C ASP A 331 -4.07 2.40 34.97
N PRO A 332 -5.04 2.54 35.93
CA PRO A 332 -5.32 1.51 36.90
C PRO A 332 -5.78 0.17 36.31
N GLU A 333 -6.47 0.20 35.14
CA GLU A 333 -6.93 -1.03 34.49
C GLU A 333 -5.75 -1.75 33.81
N VAL A 334 -4.84 -1.00 33.18
CA VAL A 334 -3.61 -1.56 32.64
C VAL A 334 -2.76 -2.17 33.73
N GLN A 335 -2.58 -1.46 34.86
CA GLN A 335 -1.84 -1.96 36.03
C GLN A 335 -2.45 -3.25 36.57
N ALA A 336 -3.78 -3.31 36.69
CA ALA A 336 -4.48 -4.47 37.24
C ALA A 336 -4.32 -5.73 36.36
N GLY A 337 -4.26 -5.59 35.05
CA GLY A 337 -4.14 -6.72 34.10
C GLY A 337 -2.70 -7.04 33.68
N PHE A 338 -1.73 -6.21 34.02
CA PHE A 338 -0.37 -6.35 33.48
C PHE A 338 0.34 -7.62 33.93
N GLU A 339 0.10 -8.07 35.16
CA GLU A 339 0.72 -9.30 35.67
C GLU A 339 0.32 -10.54 34.85
N GLU A 340 -0.97 -10.66 34.54
CA GLU A 340 -1.47 -11.74 33.69
C GLU A 340 -0.90 -11.65 32.27
N TYR A 341 -0.90 -10.46 31.69
CA TYR A 341 -0.35 -10.22 30.36
C TYR A 341 1.13 -10.60 30.26
N ILE A 342 1.96 -10.10 31.18
CA ILE A 342 3.41 -10.30 31.10
C ILE A 342 3.80 -11.77 31.40
N SER A 343 2.99 -12.50 32.18
CA SER A 343 3.21 -13.92 32.41
C SER A 343 3.00 -14.78 31.14
N GLN A 344 2.24 -14.27 30.17
CA GLN A 344 2.03 -14.92 28.88
C GLN A 344 3.13 -14.51 27.87
N VAL A 345 3.58 -13.25 27.93
CA VAL A 345 4.62 -12.73 27.03
C VAL A 345 6.02 -13.22 27.40
N ASP A 346 6.30 -13.33 28.71
CA ASP A 346 7.60 -13.76 29.25
C ASP A 346 7.39 -14.81 30.35
N PRO A 347 6.94 -16.02 30.00
CA PRO A 347 6.66 -17.09 30.96
C PRO A 347 7.91 -17.57 31.73
N ASP A 348 9.06 -17.50 31.08
CA ASP A 348 10.35 -17.93 31.64
C ASP A 348 11.05 -16.85 32.44
N LYS A 349 10.48 -15.64 32.50
CA LYS A 349 11.00 -14.46 33.21
C LYS A 349 12.43 -14.09 32.77
N GLU A 350 12.65 -14.09 31.48
CA GLU A 350 13.92 -13.70 30.87
C GLU A 350 14.24 -12.20 31.04
N TYR A 351 13.22 -11.39 31.33
CA TYR A 351 13.29 -9.94 31.53
C TYR A 351 12.89 -9.55 32.97
N PRO A 352 13.80 -9.61 33.95
CA PRO A 352 13.46 -9.33 35.36
C PRO A 352 12.77 -7.98 35.59
N GLU A 353 13.13 -6.96 34.80
CA GLU A 353 12.55 -5.61 34.87
C GLU A 353 11.05 -5.56 34.50
N TRP A 354 10.50 -6.61 33.89
CA TRP A 354 9.07 -6.69 33.62
C TRP A 354 8.30 -7.36 34.77
N HIS A 355 8.98 -8.04 35.67
CA HIS A 355 8.41 -8.82 36.78
C HIS A 355 8.67 -8.21 38.15
N GLU A 356 9.72 -7.42 38.31
CA GLU A 356 10.17 -6.91 39.60
C GLU A 356 10.01 -5.38 39.71
N GLY A 357 9.65 -4.90 40.92
CA GLY A 357 9.53 -3.47 41.19
C GLY A 357 8.12 -2.91 41.07
N PRO A 358 7.95 -1.58 41.13
CA PRO A 358 6.65 -0.93 41.03
C PRO A 358 5.99 -1.21 39.66
N ILE A 359 4.68 -1.48 39.69
CA ILE A 359 3.94 -1.89 38.47
C ILE A 359 4.05 -0.89 37.34
N ALA A 360 4.01 0.41 37.62
CA ALA A 360 4.15 1.46 36.60
C ALA A 360 5.54 1.44 35.92
N ASP A 361 6.60 1.12 36.65
CA ASP A 361 7.96 1.05 36.11
C ASP A 361 8.15 -0.22 35.26
N ARG A 362 7.51 -1.33 35.65
CA ARG A 362 7.48 -2.58 34.90
C ARG A 362 6.78 -2.39 33.54
N ILE A 363 5.63 -1.72 33.51
CA ILE A 363 4.91 -1.38 32.28
C ILE A 363 5.76 -0.51 31.37
N LYS A 364 6.44 0.51 31.93
CA LYS A 364 7.36 1.36 31.15
C LYS A 364 8.52 0.54 30.58
N ALA A 365 9.15 -0.32 31.41
CA ALA A 365 10.26 -1.17 30.98
C ALA A 365 9.86 -2.06 29.80
N TYR A 366 8.68 -2.68 29.86
CA TYR A 366 8.15 -3.48 28.75
C TYR A 366 7.91 -2.66 27.48
N LEU A 367 7.12 -1.57 27.57
CA LEU A 367 6.74 -0.77 26.42
C LEU A 367 7.92 -0.06 25.74
N THR A 368 9.00 0.22 26.47
CA THR A 368 10.20 0.89 25.95
C THR A 368 11.36 -0.07 25.66
N CYS A 369 11.17 -1.36 25.86
CA CYS A 369 12.20 -2.37 25.59
C CYS A 369 12.71 -2.27 24.14
N LYS A 370 14.03 -2.35 23.96
CA LYS A 370 14.70 -2.31 22.64
C LYS A 370 15.27 -3.66 22.22
N ASN A 371 15.00 -4.70 23.03
CA ASN A 371 15.50 -6.04 22.79
C ASN A 371 14.40 -7.10 23.03
N LEU A 372 13.19 -6.82 22.56
CA LEU A 372 12.07 -7.76 22.63
C LEU A 372 12.39 -9.09 21.92
N PRO A 373 11.73 -10.19 22.27
CA PRO A 373 11.81 -11.44 21.50
C PRO A 373 11.51 -11.23 20.02
N VAL A 374 12.10 -12.07 19.17
CA VAL A 374 11.80 -12.06 17.72
C VAL A 374 10.57 -12.90 17.46
N GLU A 375 9.53 -12.28 16.89
CA GLU A 375 8.25 -12.91 16.62
C GLU A 375 8.11 -13.37 15.17
N VAL A 376 8.72 -12.64 14.24
CA VAL A 376 8.76 -12.97 12.81
C VAL A 376 10.18 -13.28 12.41
N SER A 377 10.41 -14.51 11.95
CA SER A 377 11.76 -14.96 11.57
C SER A 377 12.25 -14.27 10.29
N ASP A 378 13.56 -14.24 10.10
CA ASP A 378 14.17 -13.69 8.89
C ASP A 378 13.80 -14.51 7.64
N GLN A 379 13.55 -15.81 7.78
CA GLN A 379 13.03 -16.66 6.71
C GLN A 379 11.62 -16.24 6.30
N ASP A 380 10.73 -16.03 7.27
CA ASP A 380 9.37 -15.55 7.00
C ASP A 380 9.38 -14.21 6.28
N TYR A 381 10.28 -13.31 6.70
CA TYR A 381 10.44 -12.03 6.05
C TYR A 381 10.97 -12.17 4.61
N THR A 382 11.93 -13.06 4.38
CA THR A 382 12.45 -13.32 3.03
C THR A 382 11.35 -13.87 2.13
N ASP A 383 10.56 -14.82 2.63
CA ASP A 383 9.41 -15.36 1.89
C ASP A 383 8.39 -14.26 1.56
N LEU A 384 8.13 -13.34 2.51
CA LEU A 384 7.28 -12.17 2.27
C LEU A 384 7.85 -11.25 1.17
N MET A 385 9.16 -11.07 1.11
CA MET A 385 9.80 -10.25 0.07
C MET A 385 9.80 -10.93 -1.29
N VAL A 386 10.00 -12.25 -1.34
CA VAL A 386 9.85 -13.03 -2.58
C VAL A 386 8.44 -12.88 -3.13
N TRP A 387 7.44 -13.03 -2.28
CA TRP A 387 6.05 -12.84 -2.65
C TRP A 387 5.78 -11.39 -3.12
N HIS A 388 6.16 -10.39 -2.33
CA HIS A 388 5.84 -8.99 -2.64
C HIS A 388 6.51 -8.51 -3.93
N ARG A 389 7.78 -8.86 -4.16
CA ARG A 389 8.45 -8.56 -5.43
C ARG A 389 7.89 -9.38 -6.59
N GLY A 390 7.37 -10.57 -6.28
CA GLY A 390 6.89 -11.55 -7.26
C GLY A 390 5.45 -11.35 -7.73
N LEU A 391 4.73 -10.32 -7.28
CA LEU A 391 3.36 -10.06 -7.71
C LEU A 391 3.33 -9.46 -9.12
N ALA A 392 2.67 -10.17 -10.03
CA ALA A 392 2.54 -9.77 -11.43
C ALA A 392 1.52 -8.63 -11.64
N VAL A 393 1.59 -8.02 -12.81
CA VAL A 393 0.64 -7.00 -13.27
C VAL A 393 -0.24 -7.60 -14.37
N PRO A 394 -1.56 -7.40 -14.33
CA PRO A 394 -2.44 -7.85 -15.42
C PRO A 394 -2.08 -7.19 -16.75
N ALA A 395 -2.09 -7.99 -17.84
CA ALA A 395 -1.95 -7.49 -19.19
C ALA A 395 -3.03 -6.45 -19.55
N ALA A 396 -2.75 -5.57 -20.48
CA ALA A 396 -3.76 -4.66 -21.03
C ALA A 396 -4.89 -5.48 -21.70
N ARG A 397 -6.11 -5.05 -21.48
CA ARG A 397 -7.32 -5.72 -21.98
C ARG A 397 -7.87 -4.97 -23.19
N ASN A 398 -8.58 -5.68 -24.08
CA ASN A 398 -9.22 -5.08 -25.24
C ASN A 398 -8.25 -4.22 -26.09
N TYR A 399 -7.01 -4.64 -26.17
CA TYR A 399 -5.89 -3.91 -26.79
C TYR A 399 -6.08 -3.66 -28.30
N ASP A 400 -6.97 -4.38 -28.97
CA ASP A 400 -7.34 -4.29 -30.38
C ASP A 400 -8.68 -3.55 -30.62
N ASP A 401 -9.39 -3.18 -29.55
CA ASP A 401 -10.64 -2.42 -29.64
C ASP A 401 -10.36 -0.99 -30.15
N PRO A 402 -11.05 -0.55 -31.23
CA PRO A 402 -10.81 0.77 -31.82
C PRO A 402 -10.98 1.95 -30.85
N ASP A 403 -11.94 1.85 -29.90
CA ASP A 403 -12.14 2.90 -28.89
C ASP A 403 -10.99 2.91 -27.86
N VAL A 404 -10.47 1.75 -27.49
CA VAL A 404 -9.31 1.66 -26.60
C VAL A 404 -8.07 2.27 -27.27
N LEU A 405 -7.83 1.94 -28.54
CA LEU A 405 -6.73 2.53 -29.30
C LEU A 405 -6.89 4.04 -29.44
N LYS A 406 -8.10 4.51 -29.77
CA LYS A 406 -8.41 5.94 -29.86
C LYS A 406 -8.24 6.64 -28.51
N GLY A 407 -8.71 6.02 -27.42
CA GLY A 407 -8.56 6.55 -26.06
C GLY A 407 -7.08 6.67 -25.67
N ARG A 408 -6.24 5.72 -26.08
CA ARG A 408 -4.80 5.78 -25.83
C ARG A 408 -4.13 6.93 -26.60
N GLU A 409 -4.48 7.15 -27.86
CA GLU A 409 -3.99 8.30 -28.63
C GLU A 409 -4.40 9.62 -27.95
N LEU A 410 -5.67 9.76 -27.58
CA LEU A 410 -6.17 10.96 -26.92
C LEU A 410 -5.53 11.19 -25.55
N PHE A 411 -5.28 10.14 -24.78
CA PHE A 411 -4.57 10.23 -23.49
C PHE A 411 -3.19 10.87 -23.65
N GLU A 412 -2.46 10.55 -24.70
CA GLU A 412 -1.18 11.18 -25.02
C GLU A 412 -1.39 12.61 -25.55
N GLU A 413 -2.32 12.83 -26.46
CA GLU A 413 -2.58 14.10 -27.15
C GLU A 413 -3.00 15.22 -26.19
N ILE A 414 -3.93 14.93 -25.24
CA ILE A 414 -4.43 15.92 -24.28
C ILE A 414 -3.49 16.14 -23.10
N GLY A 415 -2.37 15.38 -23.00
CA GLY A 415 -1.30 15.60 -22.03
C GLY A 415 -1.40 14.78 -20.74
N CYS A 416 -2.29 13.79 -20.61
CA CYS A 416 -2.30 12.88 -19.45
C CYS A 416 -0.96 12.17 -19.27
N ALA A 417 -0.32 11.79 -20.39
CA ALA A 417 0.95 11.08 -20.44
C ALA A 417 2.14 11.88 -19.87
N TYR A 418 1.97 13.17 -19.58
CA TYR A 418 3.02 13.98 -18.99
C TYR A 418 3.35 13.54 -17.56
N CYS A 419 2.34 13.40 -16.71
CA CYS A 419 2.47 12.86 -15.34
C CYS A 419 2.31 11.33 -15.34
N HIS A 420 1.36 10.82 -16.11
CA HIS A 420 1.17 9.38 -16.30
C HIS A 420 2.07 8.85 -17.42
N ARG A 421 3.39 9.04 -17.28
CA ARG A 421 4.41 8.58 -18.23
C ARG A 421 4.16 7.11 -18.58
N PRO A 422 3.95 6.76 -19.86
CA PRO A 422 3.47 5.43 -20.22
C PRO A 422 4.43 4.30 -19.84
N SER A 423 5.73 4.46 -20.07
CA SER A 423 6.67 3.36 -19.92
C SER A 423 7.99 3.75 -19.27
N TRP A 424 8.63 2.75 -18.69
CA TRP A 424 10.00 2.77 -18.19
C TRP A 424 10.77 1.56 -18.71
N THR A 425 12.08 1.67 -18.78
CA THR A 425 12.97 0.51 -18.88
C THR A 425 13.54 0.27 -17.49
N THR A 426 13.43 -0.94 -16.97
CA THR A 426 14.06 -1.30 -15.70
C THR A 426 15.58 -1.31 -15.83
N GLY A 427 16.29 -1.04 -14.75
CA GLY A 427 17.75 -1.12 -14.72
C GLY A 427 18.24 -2.58 -14.68
N ASN A 428 19.47 -2.79 -14.24
CA ASN A 428 20.02 -4.14 -14.02
C ASN A 428 19.28 -4.92 -12.93
N ASP A 429 18.42 -4.23 -12.19
CA ASP A 429 17.72 -4.74 -11.01
C ASP A 429 18.69 -5.36 -10.00
N ASP A 430 19.75 -4.61 -9.67
CA ASP A 430 20.67 -4.92 -8.59
C ASP A 430 19.91 -4.76 -7.28
N VAL A 431 19.11 -5.78 -6.95
CA VAL A 431 18.26 -5.78 -5.77
C VAL A 431 19.13 -5.52 -4.54
N ARG A 432 18.76 -4.50 -3.78
CA ARG A 432 19.38 -4.21 -2.50
C ARG A 432 19.27 -5.43 -1.60
N ASP A 433 20.39 -5.84 -1.05
CA ASP A 433 20.48 -7.04 -0.24
C ASP A 433 19.58 -6.92 0.99
N PRO A 434 18.61 -7.83 1.21
CA PRO A 434 17.81 -7.83 2.44
C PRO A 434 18.64 -7.81 3.71
N ALA A 435 19.84 -8.35 3.69
CA ALA A 435 20.73 -8.37 4.85
C ALA A 435 21.20 -6.98 5.31
N ASN A 436 21.13 -5.96 4.47
CA ASN A 436 21.37 -4.58 4.92
C ASN A 436 20.29 -4.10 5.89
N PHE A 437 19.19 -4.84 6.01
CA PHE A 437 18.06 -4.57 6.87
C PHE A 437 17.96 -5.51 8.07
N PHE A 438 18.85 -6.52 8.18
CA PHE A 438 18.92 -7.46 9.31
C PHE A 438 20.14 -7.21 10.17
N THR A 439 19.99 -7.41 11.46
CA THR A 439 21.07 -7.28 12.45
C THR A 439 21.70 -8.61 12.82
N ASP A 440 21.10 -9.69 12.39
CA ASP A 440 21.56 -11.03 12.73
C ASP A 440 22.77 -11.42 11.86
N ASP A 441 23.59 -12.36 12.38
CA ASP A 441 24.81 -12.82 11.73
C ASP A 441 24.55 -13.89 10.65
N ASP A 442 23.30 -14.30 10.45
CA ASP A 442 22.98 -15.25 9.39
C ASP A 442 23.10 -14.60 8.01
N LYS A 443 24.25 -14.87 7.39
CA LYS A 443 24.63 -14.33 6.09
C LYS A 443 23.90 -15.01 4.92
N SER A 444 23.05 -16.01 5.17
CA SER A 444 22.39 -16.79 4.11
C SER A 444 21.46 -15.94 3.24
N PHE A 445 20.88 -14.90 3.82
CA PHE A 445 19.99 -13.97 3.13
C PHE A 445 20.69 -12.78 2.46
N LYS A 446 22.01 -12.68 2.56
CA LYS A 446 22.78 -11.47 2.18
C LYS A 446 22.96 -11.26 0.69
N SER A 447 22.68 -12.25 -0.14
CA SER A 447 23.04 -12.16 -1.55
C SER A 447 21.99 -11.46 -2.42
N GLY A 448 20.76 -11.30 -1.93
CA GLY A 448 19.60 -10.86 -2.73
C GLY A 448 19.29 -11.75 -3.92
N LYS A 449 20.00 -12.88 -4.06
CA LYS A 449 19.83 -13.81 -5.19
C LYS A 449 18.53 -14.60 -5.09
N GLU A 450 18.01 -14.68 -3.90
CA GLU A 450 16.76 -15.36 -3.54
C GLU A 450 15.52 -14.54 -3.88
N LEU A 451 15.67 -13.30 -4.34
CA LEU A 451 14.55 -12.43 -4.73
C LEU A 451 14.32 -12.47 -6.25
N PRO A 452 13.07 -12.38 -6.72
CA PRO A 452 12.77 -12.26 -8.14
C PRO A 452 13.32 -10.96 -8.70
N ARG A 453 13.80 -10.97 -9.96
CA ARG A 453 14.45 -9.83 -10.61
C ARG A 453 13.88 -9.59 -12.00
N TYR A 454 13.92 -8.35 -12.42
CA TYR A 454 13.32 -7.83 -13.66
C TYR A 454 14.29 -6.94 -14.43
N PRO A 455 15.47 -7.45 -14.85
CA PRO A 455 16.50 -6.62 -15.46
C PRO A 455 16.15 -6.23 -16.89
N ASN A 456 16.45 -4.97 -17.21
CA ASN A 456 16.53 -4.43 -18.58
C ASN A 456 15.29 -4.73 -19.46
N GLN A 457 14.08 -4.70 -18.89
CA GLN A 457 12.84 -4.88 -19.62
C GLN A 457 12.00 -3.60 -19.65
N LYS A 458 11.19 -3.43 -20.68
CA LYS A 458 10.23 -2.34 -20.79
C LYS A 458 8.96 -2.70 -20.04
N ILE A 459 8.48 -1.78 -19.20
CA ILE A 459 7.25 -1.90 -18.41
C ILE A 459 6.35 -0.69 -18.68
N TRP A 460 5.04 -0.84 -18.49
CA TRP A 460 4.04 0.18 -18.80
C TRP A 460 3.18 0.55 -17.59
N PRO A 461 3.76 1.19 -16.55
CA PRO A 461 3.05 1.52 -15.31
C PRO A 461 2.18 2.78 -15.42
N TYR A 462 2.37 3.63 -16.41
CA TYR A 462 1.68 4.92 -16.54
C TYR A 462 1.85 5.79 -15.29
N THR A 463 3.08 6.04 -14.91
CA THR A 463 3.51 6.92 -13.80
C THR A 463 4.87 7.51 -14.10
N ASP A 464 5.08 8.75 -13.73
CA ASP A 464 6.40 9.41 -13.77
C ASP A 464 7.19 9.26 -12.47
N MET A 465 6.60 8.66 -11.44
CA MET A 465 7.19 8.53 -10.10
C MET A 465 7.51 9.89 -9.43
N VAL A 466 6.79 10.96 -9.81
CA VAL A 466 6.94 12.33 -9.30
C VAL A 466 5.74 12.70 -8.43
N GLN A 467 5.89 13.70 -7.58
CA GLN A 467 4.79 14.30 -6.81
C GLN A 467 4.25 15.54 -7.51
N HIS A 468 2.93 15.63 -7.59
CA HIS A 468 2.19 16.78 -8.14
C HIS A 468 1.13 17.26 -7.16
N LYS A 469 0.65 18.50 -7.34
CA LYS A 469 -0.49 19.03 -6.60
C LYS A 469 -1.75 19.01 -7.46
N LEU A 470 -2.79 18.35 -6.96
CA LEU A 470 -4.12 18.38 -7.56
C LEU A 470 -5.00 19.48 -6.93
N CYS A 471 -4.61 20.02 -5.78
CA CYS A 471 -5.28 21.10 -5.07
C CYS A 471 -6.78 20.81 -4.81
N MET A 472 -7.10 19.55 -4.57
CA MET A 472 -8.47 19.13 -4.28
C MET A 472 -8.91 19.64 -2.90
N VAL A 473 -10.21 19.86 -2.73
CA VAL A 473 -10.75 20.12 -1.39
C VAL A 473 -10.46 18.92 -0.48
N ASN A 474 -10.01 19.19 0.73
CA ASN A 474 -9.60 18.19 1.72
C ASN A 474 -8.62 17.14 1.15
N ASP A 475 -7.61 17.61 0.43
CA ASP A 475 -6.56 16.81 -0.20
C ASP A 475 -5.63 16.15 0.84
N ILE A 476 -4.68 15.32 0.39
CA ILE A 476 -3.61 14.79 1.22
C ILE A 476 -2.93 15.92 2.01
N ARG A 477 -2.47 15.65 3.25
CA ARG A 477 -2.06 16.69 4.22
C ARG A 477 -1.08 17.73 3.70
N THR A 478 -0.18 17.35 2.80
CA THR A 478 0.82 18.26 2.20
C THR A 478 0.38 18.82 0.84
N GLY A 479 -0.75 18.34 0.30
CA GLY A 479 -1.19 18.63 -1.06
C GLY A 479 -0.33 17.98 -2.16
N TRP A 480 0.80 17.35 -1.82
CA TRP A 480 1.69 16.67 -2.77
C TRP A 480 1.38 15.19 -2.86
N CYS A 481 0.95 14.75 -4.02
CA CYS A 481 0.57 13.36 -4.28
C CYS A 481 1.43 12.76 -5.39
N ARG A 482 2.04 11.60 -5.13
CA ARG A 482 2.79 10.87 -6.16
C ARG A 482 1.83 10.36 -7.22
N THR A 483 2.19 10.50 -8.50
CA THR A 483 1.50 9.80 -9.58
C THR A 483 1.62 8.29 -9.37
N THR A 484 0.51 7.64 -9.07
CA THR A 484 0.49 6.19 -8.85
C THR A 484 0.33 5.45 -10.18
N PRO A 485 0.84 4.20 -10.29
CA PRO A 485 0.63 3.39 -11.48
C PRO A 485 -0.85 3.22 -11.81
N LEU A 486 -1.18 3.24 -13.11
CA LEU A 486 -2.53 3.00 -13.60
C LEU A 486 -2.79 1.54 -13.98
N TRP A 487 -1.73 0.76 -14.24
CA TRP A 487 -1.87 -0.65 -14.59
C TRP A 487 -2.73 -1.43 -13.56
N GLY A 488 -3.54 -2.36 -14.03
CA GLY A 488 -4.42 -3.18 -13.18
C GLY A 488 -5.59 -2.44 -12.52
N ARG A 489 -5.63 -1.10 -12.60
CA ARG A 489 -6.68 -0.30 -11.92
C ARG A 489 -8.09 -0.59 -12.45
N GLY A 490 -8.23 -0.91 -13.73
CA GLY A 490 -9.53 -1.26 -14.31
C GLY A 490 -10.13 -2.56 -13.76
N LEU A 491 -9.38 -3.37 -13.02
CA LEU A 491 -9.86 -4.59 -12.39
C LEU A 491 -10.36 -4.41 -10.95
N HIS A 492 -10.27 -3.21 -10.38
CA HIS A 492 -10.60 -2.98 -8.96
C HIS A 492 -12.00 -3.51 -8.58
N LYS A 493 -13.03 -3.18 -9.35
CA LYS A 493 -14.40 -3.68 -9.11
C LYS A 493 -14.49 -5.21 -9.13
N LYS A 494 -13.82 -5.83 -10.11
CA LYS A 494 -13.83 -7.29 -10.26
C LYS A 494 -13.11 -7.99 -9.10
N VAL A 495 -11.95 -7.47 -8.70
CA VAL A 495 -11.11 -8.05 -7.64
C VAL A 495 -11.75 -7.88 -6.26
N ASN A 496 -12.31 -6.71 -5.98
CA ASN A 496 -12.89 -6.40 -4.66
C ASN A 496 -14.39 -6.64 -4.56
N GLY A 497 -15.07 -6.99 -5.65
CA GLY A 497 -16.53 -7.15 -5.68
C GLY A 497 -17.28 -5.86 -5.38
N THR A 498 -16.69 -4.69 -5.67
CA THR A 498 -17.30 -3.37 -5.48
C THR A 498 -18.08 -2.92 -6.71
N SER A 499 -18.98 -1.97 -6.52
CA SER A 499 -19.70 -1.33 -7.63
C SER A 499 -19.00 -0.08 -8.17
N THR A 500 -17.98 0.40 -7.46
CA THR A 500 -17.24 1.64 -7.73
C THR A 500 -15.75 1.37 -7.94
N ASP A 501 -15.07 2.26 -8.66
CA ASP A 501 -13.63 2.16 -8.99
C ASP A 501 -12.73 2.67 -7.86
N ASP A 502 -13.29 3.47 -6.93
CA ASP A 502 -12.64 3.95 -5.71
C ASP A 502 -11.26 4.57 -5.95
N ARG A 503 -11.19 5.48 -6.95
CA ARG A 503 -9.93 6.11 -7.37
C ARG A 503 -9.49 7.23 -6.42
N LEU A 504 -8.26 7.68 -6.61
CA LEU A 504 -7.55 8.71 -5.84
C LEU A 504 -7.14 8.22 -4.44
N HIS A 505 -6.39 9.09 -3.73
CA HIS A 505 -5.69 8.74 -2.48
C HIS A 505 -6.62 8.45 -1.28
N ASP A 506 -7.91 8.74 -1.41
CA ASP A 506 -8.93 8.55 -0.37
C ASP A 506 -10.21 7.88 -0.88
N CYS A 507 -10.17 7.30 -2.08
CA CYS A 507 -11.29 6.61 -2.71
C CYS A 507 -12.50 7.52 -3.03
N ARG A 508 -12.30 8.84 -3.17
CA ARG A 508 -13.40 9.79 -3.43
C ARG A 508 -14.03 9.67 -4.80
N ALA A 509 -13.27 9.23 -5.81
CA ALA A 509 -13.77 9.10 -7.16
C ALA A 509 -14.35 7.70 -7.39
N ARG A 510 -15.66 7.63 -7.58
CA ARG A 510 -16.42 6.38 -7.76
C ARG A 510 -16.28 5.79 -9.15
N THR A 511 -15.85 6.62 -10.11
CA THR A 511 -15.62 6.24 -11.50
C THR A 511 -14.32 6.84 -12.02
N THR A 512 -13.79 6.31 -13.13
CA THR A 512 -12.64 6.88 -13.84
C THR A 512 -12.92 8.32 -14.32
N MET A 513 -14.15 8.62 -14.76
CA MET A 513 -14.57 9.96 -15.13
C MET A 513 -14.48 10.95 -13.95
N GLU A 514 -14.98 10.57 -12.77
CA GLU A 514 -14.87 11.40 -11.57
C GLU A 514 -13.41 11.65 -11.19
N ALA A 515 -12.54 10.63 -11.33
CA ALA A 515 -11.11 10.79 -11.08
C ALA A 515 -10.48 11.83 -12.02
N ILE A 516 -10.78 11.76 -13.33
CA ILE A 516 -10.31 12.76 -14.30
C ILE A 516 -10.79 14.15 -13.89
N MET A 517 -12.07 14.31 -13.56
CA MET A 517 -12.62 15.63 -13.23
C MET A 517 -12.05 16.22 -11.93
N TRP A 518 -11.69 15.38 -10.95
CA TRP A 518 -10.98 15.83 -9.75
C TRP A 518 -9.58 16.42 -10.03
N HIS A 519 -8.93 16.04 -11.13
CA HIS A 519 -7.67 16.65 -11.58
C HIS A 519 -7.86 18.09 -12.07
N GLY A 520 -9.07 18.54 -12.32
CA GLY A 520 -9.39 19.83 -12.92
C GLY A 520 -9.55 21.00 -11.94
N MET A 521 -9.05 20.91 -10.70
CA MET A 521 -9.13 22.04 -9.76
C MET A 521 -8.34 23.24 -10.28
N PRO A 522 -8.74 24.50 -9.96
CA PRO A 522 -8.16 25.71 -10.57
C PRO A 522 -6.64 25.84 -10.45
N GLN A 523 -6.07 25.32 -9.36
CA GLN A 523 -4.63 25.39 -9.10
C GLN A 523 -3.92 24.03 -9.31
N SER A 524 -4.61 23.04 -9.88
CA SER A 524 -4.05 21.73 -10.13
C SER A 524 -2.96 21.77 -11.22
N ASP A 525 -1.90 21.01 -11.03
CA ASP A 525 -0.87 20.80 -12.07
C ASP A 525 -1.46 20.12 -13.33
N ALA A 526 -2.56 19.38 -13.19
CA ALA A 526 -3.25 18.72 -14.30
C ALA A 526 -4.40 19.57 -14.91
N ARG A 527 -4.58 20.84 -14.50
CA ARG A 527 -5.67 21.68 -14.93
C ARG A 527 -5.81 21.76 -16.45
N TYR A 528 -4.72 22.04 -17.13
CA TYR A 528 -4.69 22.15 -18.60
C TYR A 528 -5.22 20.86 -19.28
N THR A 529 -4.76 19.72 -18.83
CA THR A 529 -5.16 18.41 -19.37
C THR A 529 -6.68 18.18 -19.23
N VAL A 530 -7.26 18.56 -18.09
CA VAL A 530 -8.72 18.43 -17.89
C VAL A 530 -9.49 19.42 -18.77
N GLU A 531 -8.98 20.62 -19.00
CA GLU A 531 -9.58 21.57 -19.94
C GLU A 531 -9.57 21.03 -21.37
N GLU A 532 -8.50 20.38 -21.82
CA GLU A 532 -8.45 19.70 -23.12
C GLU A 532 -9.42 18.50 -23.16
N PHE A 533 -9.46 17.67 -22.11
CA PHE A 533 -10.42 16.57 -22.00
C PHE A 533 -11.86 17.05 -22.11
N ARG A 534 -12.20 18.18 -21.51
CA ARG A 534 -13.55 18.78 -21.57
C ARG A 534 -13.98 19.22 -22.96
N LYS A 535 -13.03 19.56 -23.84
CA LYS A 535 -13.28 19.94 -25.24
C LYS A 535 -13.59 18.73 -26.14
N LEU A 536 -13.24 17.54 -25.72
CA LEU A 536 -13.49 16.31 -26.46
C LEU A 536 -15.00 16.06 -26.62
N SER A 537 -15.36 15.40 -27.71
CA SER A 537 -16.72 14.87 -27.86
C SER A 537 -17.01 13.81 -26.78
N LYS A 538 -18.29 13.57 -26.49
CA LYS A 538 -18.66 12.50 -25.54
C LYS A 538 -18.04 11.15 -25.95
N ALA A 539 -18.05 10.80 -27.23
CA ALA A 539 -17.46 9.55 -27.72
C ALA A 539 -15.96 9.48 -27.45
N ASP A 540 -15.23 10.59 -27.62
CA ASP A 540 -13.79 10.65 -27.36
C ASP A 540 -13.49 10.60 -25.84
N ARG A 541 -14.30 11.26 -24.99
CA ARG A 541 -14.19 11.13 -23.54
C ARG A 541 -14.41 9.68 -23.07
N ASP A 542 -15.46 9.03 -23.61
CA ASP A 542 -15.75 7.63 -23.33
C ASP A 542 -14.59 6.71 -23.78
N ALA A 543 -13.95 7.03 -24.91
CA ALA A 543 -12.78 6.29 -25.40
C ALA A 543 -11.57 6.41 -24.43
N VAL A 544 -11.27 7.61 -23.90
CA VAL A 544 -10.22 7.80 -22.90
C VAL A 544 -10.52 6.99 -21.63
N VAL A 545 -11.76 7.02 -21.13
CA VAL A 545 -12.17 6.23 -19.97
C VAL A 545 -12.03 4.74 -20.25
N LYS A 546 -12.46 4.27 -21.42
CA LYS A 546 -12.35 2.86 -21.83
C LYS A 546 -10.88 2.39 -21.91
N PHE A 547 -9.97 3.23 -22.41
CA PHE A 547 -8.55 2.96 -22.39
C PHE A 547 -8.03 2.83 -20.94
N LEU A 548 -8.33 3.78 -20.07
CA LEU A 548 -7.91 3.75 -18.66
C LEU A 548 -8.47 2.53 -17.90
N ASP A 549 -9.64 2.07 -18.26
CA ASP A 549 -10.24 0.86 -17.68
C ASP A 549 -9.66 -0.43 -18.31
N SER A 550 -8.94 -0.33 -19.42
CA SER A 550 -8.30 -1.47 -20.09
C SER A 550 -6.87 -1.77 -19.60
N ILE A 551 -6.22 -0.81 -18.97
CA ILE A 551 -4.85 -0.97 -18.45
C ILE A 551 -4.81 -1.33 -16.98
#